data_b8c8a2c74e9987675746c5575eb7ab86
#
_entry.id   b8c8a2c74e9987675746c5575eb7ab86
#
_cell.length_a   1.000
_cell.length_b   1.000
_cell.length_c   1.000
_cell.angle_alpha   90.00
_cell.angle_beta   90.00
_cell.angle_gamma   90.00
#
_symmetry.space_group_name_H-M   'P 1'
#
loop_
_entity.id
_entity.type
_entity.pdbx_description
1 polymer ?
#
loop_
_entity_poly.entity_id
_entity_poly.type
_entity_poly.pdbx_seq_one_letter_code
_entity_poly.pdbx_strand_id
1 'polypeptide(L)'
;MMEIANTMLSSELQVFLNYVYEYKKGVRNMVLCTLNRRYLAAAVARLDDQGICHFEQSANENNVNLYFGKPECIAAVRQFIVRPLHQLSPEEDFILGALLGYDICLQ
;
A
#
# COMPACT_ATOMS: atom_id res chain seq x y z
N MET A 1 -19.70 5.60 20.96
CA MET A 1 -18.46 6.02 21.59
C MET A 1 -17.25 5.44 20.90
N MET A 2 -17.18 4.15 20.81
CA MET A 2 -16.05 3.51 20.17
C MET A 2 -15.88 3.94 18.72
N GLU A 3 -16.97 4.06 18.01
CA GLU A 3 -16.90 4.46 16.61
C GLU A 3 -16.37 5.86 16.45
N ILE A 4 -16.76 6.75 17.32
CA ILE A 4 -16.28 8.12 17.27
C ILE A 4 -14.78 8.14 17.53
N ALA A 5 -14.33 7.38 18.52
CA ALA A 5 -12.92 7.31 18.84
C ALA A 5 -12.13 6.76 17.66
N ASN A 6 -12.64 5.69 17.02
CA ASN A 6 -11.97 5.10 15.88
C ASN A 6 -11.92 6.06 14.70
N THR A 7 -12.99 6.78 14.46
CA THR A 7 -13.03 7.75 13.37
C THR A 7 -12.00 8.85 13.58
N MET A 8 -11.83 9.28 14.82
CA MET A 8 -10.91 10.37 15.15
C MET A 8 -9.47 9.92 15.30
N LEU A 9 -9.26 8.60 15.40
CA LEU A 9 -7.95 8.09 15.71
C LEU A 9 -6.92 8.42 14.67
N SER A 10 -7.29 8.41 13.38
CA SER A 10 -6.24 8.41 12.43
C SER A 10 -6.70 8.79 11.04
N SER A 11 -6.12 9.88 10.55
CA SER A 11 -6.26 10.20 9.13
C SER A 11 -5.52 9.18 8.27
N GLU A 12 -4.47 8.53 8.81
CA GLU A 12 -3.77 7.51 8.07
C GLU A 12 -4.67 6.34 7.70
N LEU A 13 -5.47 5.87 8.66
CA LEU A 13 -6.40 4.77 8.37
C LEU A 13 -7.49 5.21 7.41
N GLN A 14 -7.93 6.46 7.48
CA GLN A 14 -8.91 6.95 6.52
C GLN A 14 -8.34 7.01 5.12
N VAL A 15 -7.09 7.45 4.97
CA VAL A 15 -6.42 7.45 3.68
C VAL A 15 -6.27 6.01 3.17
N PHE A 16 -5.88 5.10 4.05
CA PHE A 16 -5.79 3.68 3.70
C PHE A 16 -7.12 3.15 3.18
N LEU A 17 -8.21 3.45 3.88
CA LEU A 17 -9.54 2.97 3.48
C LEU A 17 -9.95 3.57 2.13
N ASN A 18 -9.58 4.81 1.86
CA ASN A 18 -9.81 5.40 0.55
C ASN A 18 -9.08 4.64 -0.55
N TYR A 19 -7.84 4.25 -0.29
CA TYR A 19 -7.08 3.45 -1.26
C TYR A 19 -7.71 2.10 -1.48
N VAL A 20 -8.22 1.47 -0.42
CA VAL A 20 -8.95 0.19 -0.56
C VAL A 20 -10.16 0.38 -1.45
N TYR A 21 -10.90 1.47 -1.22
CA TYR A 21 -12.07 1.79 -2.03
C TYR A 21 -11.68 1.97 -3.50
N GLU A 22 -10.63 2.74 -3.78
CA GLU A 22 -10.18 2.96 -5.15
C GLU A 22 -9.75 1.67 -5.82
N TYR A 23 -9.07 0.80 -5.08
CA TYR A 23 -8.68 -0.49 -5.62
C TYR A 23 -9.92 -1.32 -5.97
N LYS A 24 -10.90 -1.37 -5.08
CA LYS A 24 -12.10 -2.17 -5.30
C LYS A 24 -12.94 -1.61 -6.46
N LYS A 25 -12.86 -0.31 -6.70
CA LYS A 25 -13.55 0.32 -7.83
C LYS A 25 -12.80 0.15 -9.14
N GLY A 26 -11.62 -0.42 -9.12
CA GLY A 26 -10.84 -0.63 -10.33
C GLY A 26 -10.03 0.57 -10.77
N VAL A 27 -9.95 1.60 -9.93
CA VAL A 27 -9.16 2.79 -10.24
C VAL A 27 -7.67 2.47 -10.19
N ARG A 28 -7.28 1.57 -9.28
CA ARG A 28 -5.89 1.19 -9.11
C ARG A 28 -5.75 -0.32 -9.16
N ASN A 29 -4.66 -0.78 -9.75
CA ASN A 29 -4.33 -2.21 -9.74
C ASN A 29 -3.54 -2.60 -8.52
N MET A 30 -2.80 -1.67 -7.95
CA MET A 30 -1.99 -1.88 -6.76
C MET A 30 -1.81 -0.55 -6.04
N VAL A 31 -1.65 -0.62 -4.73
CA VAL A 31 -1.44 0.54 -3.87
C VAL A 31 -0.21 0.32 -3.02
N LEU A 32 0.54 1.39 -2.82
CA LEU A 32 1.60 1.46 -1.80
C LEU A 32 1.17 2.53 -0.81
N CYS A 33 1.04 2.13 0.45
CA CYS A 33 0.61 3.02 1.51
C CYS A 33 1.58 2.90 2.68
N THR A 34 2.18 4.00 3.09
CA THR A 34 3.08 3.99 4.24
C THR A 34 2.27 4.32 5.49
N LEU A 35 2.36 3.45 6.48
CA LEU A 35 1.59 3.56 7.71
C LEU A 35 2.51 3.52 8.92
N ASN A 36 2.10 4.21 9.99
CA ASN A 36 2.72 3.97 11.27
C ASN A 36 2.42 2.53 11.70
N ARG A 37 3.41 1.87 12.31
CA ARG A 37 3.29 0.45 12.67
C ARG A 37 2.09 0.14 13.55
N ARG A 38 1.66 1.11 14.35
CA ARG A 38 0.52 0.90 15.23
C ARG A 38 -0.78 0.61 14.48
N TYR A 39 -0.86 1.02 13.21
CA TYR A 39 -2.05 0.81 12.40
C TYR A 39 -1.98 -0.42 11.51
N LEU A 40 -0.82 -1.07 11.48
CA LEU A 40 -0.61 -2.16 10.52
C LEU A 40 -1.57 -3.33 10.76
N ALA A 41 -1.74 -3.73 12.01
CA ALA A 41 -2.62 -4.87 12.32
C ALA A 41 -4.05 -4.62 11.84
N ALA A 42 -4.56 -3.40 12.08
CA ALA A 42 -5.92 -3.05 11.65
C ALA A 42 -6.02 -3.04 10.13
N ALA A 43 -5.01 -2.50 9.45
CA ALA A 43 -5.01 -2.45 7.99
C ALA A 43 -4.95 -3.85 7.39
N VAL A 44 -4.07 -4.70 7.90
CA VAL A 44 -3.93 -6.08 7.40
C VAL A 44 -5.21 -6.87 7.63
N ALA A 45 -5.83 -6.69 8.81
CA ALA A 45 -7.08 -7.39 9.10
C ALA A 45 -8.16 -7.01 8.08
N ARG A 46 -8.21 -5.75 7.69
CA ARG A 46 -9.18 -5.30 6.68
C ARG A 46 -8.90 -5.93 5.32
N LEU A 47 -7.63 -5.98 4.93
CA LEU A 47 -7.27 -6.58 3.65
C LEU A 47 -7.58 -8.07 3.62
N ASP A 48 -7.23 -8.77 4.71
CA ASP A 48 -7.51 -10.20 4.81
C ASP A 48 -9.01 -10.48 4.76
N ASP A 49 -9.79 -9.66 5.46
CA ASP A 49 -11.23 -9.80 5.50
C ASP A 49 -11.84 -9.67 4.11
N GLN A 50 -11.24 -8.87 3.25
CA GLN A 50 -11.74 -8.66 1.90
C GLN A 50 -11.01 -9.49 0.85
N GLY A 51 -10.11 -10.36 1.28
CA GLY A 51 -9.39 -11.23 0.36
C GLY A 51 -8.43 -10.50 -0.56
N ILE A 52 -7.87 -9.39 -0.12
CA ILE A 52 -6.95 -8.60 -0.94
C ILE A 52 -5.52 -9.02 -0.64
N CYS A 53 -4.79 -9.35 -1.70
CA CYS A 53 -3.39 -9.77 -1.60
C CYS A 53 -2.52 -8.59 -1.15
N HIS A 54 -1.57 -8.84 -0.25
CA HIS A 54 -0.72 -7.79 0.29
C HIS A 54 0.61 -8.31 0.80
N PHE A 55 1.56 -7.39 0.98
CA PHE A 55 2.78 -7.67 1.73
C PHE A 55 3.32 -6.37 2.31
N GLU A 56 4.23 -6.50 3.29
CA GLU A 56 4.79 -5.36 4.01
C GLU A 56 6.29 -5.30 3.86
N GLN A 57 6.81 -4.08 3.93
CA GLN A 57 8.25 -3.83 3.96
C GLN A 57 8.50 -2.74 4.99
N SER A 58 9.47 -2.95 5.86
CA SER A 58 9.83 -1.93 6.84
C SER A 58 10.32 -0.68 6.12
N ALA A 59 9.75 0.47 6.44
CA ALA A 59 10.21 1.74 5.90
C ALA A 59 11.26 2.35 6.83
N ASN A 60 10.96 2.35 8.12
CA ASN A 60 11.89 2.79 9.15
C ASN A 60 11.38 2.27 10.49
N GLU A 61 11.94 2.81 11.58
CA GLU A 61 11.63 2.32 12.92
C GLU A 61 10.14 2.42 13.25
N ASN A 62 9.49 3.48 12.79
CA ASN A 62 8.11 3.76 13.15
C ASN A 62 7.10 3.44 12.05
N ASN A 63 7.55 3.27 10.81
CA ASN A 63 6.64 3.17 9.67
C ASN A 63 6.91 1.91 8.87
N VAL A 64 5.86 1.48 8.18
CA VAL A 64 5.92 0.30 7.33
C VAL A 64 5.26 0.63 6.00
N ASN A 65 5.84 0.12 4.92
CA ASN A 65 5.26 0.22 3.58
C ASN A 65 4.36 -0.98 3.37
N LEU A 66 3.08 -0.73 3.13
CA LEU A 66 2.09 -1.77 2.89
C LEU A 66 1.69 -1.72 1.42
N TYR A 67 1.93 -2.84 0.74
CA TYR A 67 1.56 -3.00 -0.67
C TYR A 67 0.34 -3.90 -0.73
N PHE A 68 -0.65 -3.53 -1.52
CA PHE A 68 -1.80 -4.41 -1.69
C PHE A 68 -2.43 -4.20 -3.06
N GLY A 69 -3.14 -5.21 -3.56
CA GLY A 69 -3.79 -5.11 -4.84
C GLY A 69 -3.90 -6.46 -5.54
N LYS A 70 -3.87 -6.42 -6.87
CA LYS A 70 -4.01 -7.63 -7.67
C LYS A 70 -2.84 -8.57 -7.41
N PRO A 71 -3.12 -9.87 -7.29
CA PRO A 71 -2.07 -10.84 -6.99
C PRO A 71 -0.89 -10.79 -7.95
N GLU A 72 -1.16 -10.60 -9.23
CA GLU A 72 -0.06 -10.56 -10.22
C GLU A 72 0.81 -9.33 -10.03
N CYS A 73 0.23 -8.21 -9.62
CA CYS A 73 1.01 -7.00 -9.34
C CYS A 73 1.85 -7.19 -8.08
N ILE A 74 1.26 -7.78 -7.05
CA ILE A 74 1.97 -8.04 -5.79
C ILE A 74 3.13 -9.01 -6.04
N ALA A 75 2.88 -10.06 -6.81
CA ALA A 75 3.92 -11.03 -7.13
C ALA A 75 5.09 -10.37 -7.88
N ALA A 76 4.78 -9.51 -8.83
CA ALA A 76 5.82 -8.82 -9.60
C ALA A 76 6.67 -7.92 -8.70
N VAL A 77 6.02 -7.14 -7.84
CA VAL A 77 6.73 -6.21 -6.96
C VAL A 77 7.61 -6.96 -5.97
N ARG A 78 7.13 -8.06 -5.41
CA ARG A 78 7.89 -8.83 -4.43
C ARG A 78 9.21 -9.33 -4.98
N GLN A 79 9.31 -9.52 -6.29
CA GLN A 79 10.52 -10.05 -6.89
C GLN A 79 11.67 -9.04 -6.85
N PHE A 80 11.38 -7.74 -6.92
CA PHE A 80 12.45 -6.75 -6.95
C PHE A 80 12.48 -5.82 -5.73
N ILE A 81 11.42 -5.78 -4.92
CA ILE A 81 11.44 -4.96 -3.71
C ILE A 81 12.11 -5.75 -2.59
N VAL A 82 13.43 -5.90 -2.72
CA VAL A 82 14.24 -6.57 -1.71
C VAL A 82 15.14 -5.56 -0.99
N ARG A 83 15.08 -4.31 -1.41
CA ARG A 83 15.87 -3.21 -0.84
C ARG A 83 14.92 -2.09 -0.44
N PRO A 84 15.35 -1.18 0.46
CA PRO A 84 14.56 0.02 0.75
C PRO A 84 14.24 0.80 -0.51
N LEU A 85 13.10 1.49 -0.50
CA LEU A 85 12.61 2.19 -1.70
C LEU A 85 13.62 3.21 -2.23
N HIS A 86 14.38 3.85 -1.35
CA HIS A 86 15.33 4.87 -1.78
C HIS A 86 16.58 4.25 -2.44
N GLN A 87 16.69 2.93 -2.45
CA GLN A 87 17.82 2.23 -3.06
C GLN A 87 17.45 1.50 -4.34
N LEU A 88 16.23 1.71 -4.84
CA LEU A 88 15.82 1.09 -6.09
C LEU A 88 16.60 1.69 -7.27
N SER A 89 16.89 0.85 -8.26
CA SER A 89 17.46 1.35 -9.50
C SER A 89 16.42 2.17 -10.26
N PRO A 90 16.87 3.00 -11.22
CA PRO A 90 15.90 3.74 -12.06
C PRO A 90 14.89 2.83 -12.74
N GLU A 91 15.33 1.67 -13.20
CA GLU A 91 14.43 0.70 -13.85
C GLU A 91 13.39 0.17 -12.88
N GLU A 92 13.82 -0.19 -11.68
CA GLU A 92 12.90 -0.68 -10.65
C GLU A 92 11.90 0.40 -10.26
N ASP A 93 12.38 1.62 -10.14
CA ASP A 93 11.54 2.76 -9.79
C ASP A 93 10.47 2.99 -10.86
N PHE A 94 10.87 2.89 -12.13
CA PHE A 94 9.95 3.02 -13.25
C PHE A 94 8.87 1.93 -13.22
N ILE A 95 9.29 0.68 -12.99
CA ILE A 95 8.34 -0.45 -12.93
C ILE A 95 7.36 -0.26 -11.78
N LEU A 96 7.88 0.12 -10.62
CA LEU A 96 7.02 0.35 -9.46
C LEU A 96 6.00 1.45 -9.75
N GLY A 97 6.45 2.56 -10.34
CA GLY A 97 5.58 3.66 -10.70
C GLY A 97 4.47 3.22 -11.65
N ALA A 98 4.82 2.39 -12.65
CA ALA A 98 3.85 1.88 -13.60
C ALA A 98 2.81 1.00 -12.92
N LEU A 99 3.24 0.13 -11.99
CA LEU A 99 2.32 -0.74 -11.26
C LEU A 99 1.39 0.04 -10.33
N LEU A 100 1.89 1.16 -9.80
CA LEU A 100 1.08 2.02 -8.94
C LEU A 100 0.13 2.91 -9.74
N GLY A 101 0.24 2.89 -11.07
CA GLY A 101 -0.66 3.65 -11.90
C GLY A 101 -0.29 5.12 -12.07
N TYR A 102 0.95 5.47 -11.82
CA TYR A 102 1.40 6.84 -12.07
C TYR A 102 1.39 7.12 -13.56
N ASP A 103 1.01 8.33 -13.91
CA ASP A 103 0.97 8.73 -15.31
C ASP A 103 2.36 9.17 -15.75
N ILE A 104 3.14 8.19 -16.15
CA ILE A 104 4.52 8.43 -16.54
C ILE A 104 4.59 9.02 -17.97
N CYS A 105 3.55 8.79 -18.74
CA CYS A 105 3.55 9.22 -20.15
C CYS A 105 3.55 10.72 -20.30
N LEU A 106 3.10 11.44 -19.29
CA LEU A 106 3.04 12.90 -19.35
C LEU A 106 4.34 13.55 -18.89
N GLN A 107 5.30 12.78 -18.49
CA GLN A 107 6.61 13.28 -18.07
C GLN A 107 7.51 13.54 -19.31
#